data_cd502a3d8ebc57799e7f6ec0a4e4bf34
#
_entry.id   cd502a3d8ebc57799e7f6ec0a4e4bf34
#
_cell.length_a   1.000
_cell.length_b   1.000
_cell.length_c   1.000
_cell.angle_alpha   90.00
_cell.angle_beta   90.00
_cell.angle_gamma   90.00
#
_symmetry.space_group_name_H-M   'P 1'
#
loop_
_entity.id
_entity.type
_entity.pdbx_description
1 polymer ?
#
loop_
_entity_poly.entity_id
_entity_poly.type
_entity_poly.pdbx_seq_one_letter_code
_entity_poly.pdbx_strand_id
1 'polypeptide(L)'
;MLREIIEGYAPDCEQEVQDRRMMLTYLDLFPGDILTRANEIAHFSASAWVVNPQRDRVLMLYHNIYKSWAWPGGHADGEENLLGVALREVKEETGIERLRPVTEQLYSLEILTVNAHVKRGKYVVPHLHLNLTYLLEADDAQEVHSKPDENSAVRWFGLDEAVKASTEPEMRVVYQKLNDRLECLKGGRA
;
A
#
# COMPACT_ATOMS: atom_id res chain seq x y z
N MET A 1 -17.79 3.14 8.62
CA MET A 1 -16.51 3.89 8.50
C MET A 1 -15.70 3.41 7.28
N LEU A 2 -15.23 2.16 7.18
CA LEU A 2 -14.47 1.69 6.00
C LEU A 2 -15.27 1.79 4.69
N ARG A 3 -16.53 1.36 4.69
CA ARG A 3 -17.43 1.48 3.52
C ARG A 3 -17.54 2.92 3.03
N GLU A 4 -17.77 3.87 3.93
CA GLU A 4 -17.90 5.29 3.58
C GLU A 4 -16.63 5.87 2.94
N ILE A 5 -15.44 5.43 3.39
CA ILE A 5 -14.17 5.80 2.78
C ILE A 5 -14.10 5.31 1.34
N ILE A 6 -14.47 4.05 1.08
CA ILE A 6 -14.45 3.46 -0.26
C ILE A 6 -15.54 4.08 -1.14
N GLU A 7 -16.74 4.33 -0.62
CA GLU A 7 -17.84 5.00 -1.34
C GLU A 7 -17.51 6.45 -1.69
N GLY A 8 -16.81 7.14 -0.79
CA GLY A 8 -16.36 8.53 -1.00
C GLY A 8 -15.16 8.70 -1.91
N TYR A 9 -14.46 7.61 -2.25
CA TYR A 9 -13.30 7.66 -3.13
C TYR A 9 -13.73 7.95 -4.58
N ALA A 10 -13.05 8.90 -5.22
CA ALA A 10 -13.24 9.26 -6.63
C ALA A 10 -12.18 8.55 -7.50
N PRO A 11 -12.53 7.48 -8.25
CA PRO A 11 -11.58 6.78 -9.12
C PRO A 11 -11.10 7.66 -10.27
N ASP A 12 -9.80 7.59 -10.61
CA ASP A 12 -9.20 8.31 -11.73
C ASP A 12 -9.04 7.44 -12.99
N CYS A 13 -9.21 6.13 -12.87
CA CYS A 13 -9.04 5.20 -13.99
C CYS A 13 -10.01 4.02 -13.90
N GLU A 14 -10.18 3.30 -15.01
CA GLU A 14 -11.10 2.15 -15.11
C GLU A 14 -10.76 1.04 -14.11
N GLN A 15 -9.48 0.77 -13.84
CA GLN A 15 -9.08 -0.21 -12.84
C GLN A 15 -9.68 0.15 -11.47
N GLU A 16 -9.54 1.39 -11.02
CA GLU A 16 -10.07 1.82 -9.72
C GLU A 16 -11.60 1.81 -9.67
N VAL A 17 -12.27 2.12 -10.79
CA VAL A 17 -13.74 2.01 -10.88
C VAL A 17 -14.19 0.58 -10.60
N GLN A 18 -13.54 -0.41 -11.23
CA GLN A 18 -13.91 -1.82 -11.09
C GLN A 18 -13.49 -2.36 -9.71
N ASP A 19 -12.29 -2.03 -9.25
CA ASP A 19 -11.78 -2.49 -7.94
C ASP A 19 -12.63 -1.92 -6.80
N ARG A 20 -12.99 -0.63 -6.86
CA ARG A 20 -13.92 0.00 -5.90
C ARG A 20 -15.25 -0.73 -5.84
N ARG A 21 -15.85 -1.00 -7.01
CA ARG A 21 -17.12 -1.74 -7.09
C ARG A 21 -16.99 -3.14 -6.47
N MET A 22 -15.91 -3.84 -6.77
CA MET A 22 -15.66 -5.18 -6.21
C MET A 22 -15.39 -5.16 -4.71
N MET A 23 -14.63 -4.19 -4.20
CA MET A 23 -14.40 -4.03 -2.76
C MET A 23 -15.71 -3.83 -1.99
N LEU A 24 -16.62 -3.00 -2.51
CA LEU A 24 -17.96 -2.82 -1.92
C LEU A 24 -18.76 -4.12 -1.95
N THR A 25 -18.67 -4.91 -3.04
CA THR A 25 -19.31 -6.22 -3.14
C THR A 25 -18.73 -7.21 -2.11
N TYR A 26 -17.40 -7.23 -1.92
CA TYR A 26 -16.76 -8.10 -0.92
C TYR A 26 -17.15 -7.72 0.52
N LEU A 27 -17.30 -6.43 0.82
CA LEU A 27 -17.84 -5.98 2.11
C LEU A 27 -19.25 -6.51 2.39
N ASP A 28 -20.09 -6.66 1.35
CA ASP A 28 -21.44 -7.24 1.50
C ASP A 28 -21.41 -8.76 1.63
N LEU A 29 -20.50 -9.43 0.92
CA LEU A 29 -20.38 -10.89 0.91
C LEU A 29 -19.72 -11.43 2.19
N PHE A 30 -18.78 -10.70 2.78
CA PHE A 30 -17.93 -11.14 3.90
C PHE A 30 -17.97 -10.14 5.09
N PRO A 31 -19.14 -9.80 5.63
CA PRO A 31 -19.25 -8.73 6.64
C PRO A 31 -18.56 -9.05 7.97
N GLY A 32 -18.25 -10.33 8.24
CA GLY A 32 -17.72 -10.76 9.53
C GLY A 32 -16.19 -10.96 9.57
N ASP A 33 -15.53 -11.15 8.43
CA ASP A 33 -14.12 -11.57 8.40
C ASP A 33 -13.24 -10.91 7.35
N ILE A 34 -13.81 -10.06 6.49
CA ILE A 34 -13.08 -9.40 5.38
C ILE A 34 -11.89 -8.55 5.85
N LEU A 35 -11.89 -8.10 7.10
CA LEU A 35 -10.76 -7.39 7.69
C LEU A 35 -9.68 -8.31 8.28
N THR A 36 -9.89 -9.61 8.25
CA THR A 36 -8.96 -10.57 8.87
C THR A 36 -8.45 -11.59 7.87
N ARG A 37 -7.26 -12.14 8.13
CA ARG A 37 -6.68 -13.25 7.36
C ARG A 37 -7.39 -14.59 7.57
N ALA A 38 -8.45 -14.63 8.40
CA ALA A 38 -9.35 -15.78 8.47
C ALA A 38 -10.17 -15.93 7.17
N ASN A 39 -10.40 -14.82 6.47
CA ASN A 39 -10.91 -14.87 5.10
C ASN A 39 -9.75 -15.18 4.14
N GLU A 40 -9.65 -16.45 3.75
CA GLU A 40 -8.59 -16.95 2.85
C GLU A 40 -8.87 -16.65 1.36
N ILE A 41 -10.01 -16.03 1.03
CA ILE A 41 -10.35 -15.63 -0.35
C ILE A 41 -9.86 -14.22 -0.63
N ALA A 42 -10.20 -13.28 0.26
CA ALA A 42 -9.85 -11.89 0.14
C ALA A 42 -9.88 -11.21 1.52
N HIS A 43 -8.96 -10.28 1.77
CA HIS A 43 -9.00 -9.47 2.98
C HIS A 43 -8.34 -8.11 2.76
N PHE A 44 -8.73 -7.13 3.60
CA PHE A 44 -8.19 -5.79 3.49
C PHE A 44 -6.75 -5.69 3.97
N SER A 45 -6.00 -4.86 3.23
CA SER A 45 -4.65 -4.40 3.56
C SER A 45 -4.56 -2.89 3.37
N ALA A 46 -3.54 -2.29 3.97
CA ALA A 46 -3.23 -0.88 3.77
C ALA A 46 -1.76 -0.72 3.43
N SER A 47 -1.50 0.15 2.46
CA SER A 47 -0.13 0.48 2.03
C SER A 47 0.08 1.99 2.04
N ALA A 48 1.33 2.41 2.05
CA ALA A 48 1.70 3.80 2.01
C ALA A 48 2.60 4.12 0.81
N TRP A 49 2.25 5.17 0.05
CA TRP A 49 3.18 5.83 -0.83
C TRP A 49 3.85 6.95 -0.02
N VAL A 50 5.05 6.66 0.51
CA VAL A 50 5.76 7.57 1.42
C VAL A 50 6.72 8.42 0.62
N VAL A 51 6.45 9.71 0.54
CA VAL A 51 7.27 10.68 -0.21
C VAL A 51 8.07 11.59 0.74
N ASN A 52 9.18 12.14 0.23
CA ASN A 52 9.91 13.19 0.93
C ASN A 52 9.19 14.55 0.79
N PRO A 53 9.57 15.60 1.56
CA PRO A 53 8.92 16.91 1.50
C PRO A 53 8.97 17.57 0.12
N GLN A 54 9.99 17.29 -0.68
CA GLN A 54 10.13 17.79 -2.06
C GLN A 54 9.27 17.01 -3.04
N ARG A 55 8.75 15.83 -2.62
CA ARG A 55 7.94 14.90 -3.42
C ARG A 55 8.65 14.43 -4.70
N ASP A 56 9.96 14.29 -4.65
CA ASP A 56 10.79 13.77 -5.74
C ASP A 56 11.40 12.40 -5.43
N ARG A 57 11.23 11.92 -4.19
CA ARG A 57 11.64 10.60 -3.74
C ARG A 57 10.52 9.87 -3.05
N VAL A 58 10.58 8.53 -3.12
CA VAL A 58 9.67 7.62 -2.43
C VAL A 58 10.47 6.55 -1.67
N LEU A 59 9.97 6.19 -0.49
CA LEU A 59 10.54 5.17 0.38
C LEU A 59 10.04 3.79 -0.07
N MET A 60 10.97 2.86 -0.29
CA MET A 60 10.65 1.47 -0.59
C MET A 60 11.47 0.52 0.28
N LEU A 61 10.97 -0.69 0.42
CA LEU A 61 11.62 -1.79 1.12
C LEU A 61 11.83 -2.98 0.18
N TYR A 62 12.87 -3.79 0.41
CA TYR A 62 13.10 -5.03 -0.34
C TYR A 62 12.42 -6.20 0.36
N HIS A 63 11.27 -6.60 -0.14
CA HIS A 63 10.42 -7.61 0.48
C HIS A 63 10.99 -9.03 0.30
N ASN A 64 11.16 -9.77 1.41
CA ASN A 64 11.85 -11.06 1.40
C ASN A 64 11.09 -12.17 0.64
N ILE A 65 9.75 -12.16 0.65
CA ILE A 65 8.91 -13.17 -0.04
C ILE A 65 8.86 -12.88 -1.53
N TYR A 66 8.54 -11.63 -1.91
CA TYR A 66 8.40 -11.25 -3.32
C TYR A 66 9.74 -11.04 -4.04
N LYS A 67 10.85 -10.88 -3.26
CA LYS A 67 12.20 -10.58 -3.78
C LYS A 67 12.18 -9.37 -4.72
N SER A 68 11.43 -8.36 -4.33
CA SER A 68 11.16 -7.15 -5.09
C SER A 68 11.21 -5.94 -4.19
N TRP A 69 11.53 -4.77 -4.74
CA TRP A 69 11.30 -3.51 -4.07
C TRP A 69 9.80 -3.20 -4.09
N ALA A 70 9.25 -2.93 -2.91
CA ALA A 70 7.84 -2.71 -2.67
C ALA A 70 7.63 -1.49 -1.76
N TRP A 71 6.43 -0.95 -1.78
CA TRP A 71 5.95 0.00 -0.78
C TRP A 71 5.79 -0.66 0.59
N PRO A 72 5.86 0.09 1.71
CA PRO A 72 5.50 -0.44 3.02
C PRO A 72 4.00 -0.61 3.15
N GLY A 73 3.59 -1.66 3.87
CA GLY A 73 2.17 -1.93 4.12
C GLY A 73 1.91 -3.30 4.74
N GLY A 74 0.70 -3.47 5.27
CA GLY A 74 0.32 -4.70 5.95
C GLY A 74 -1.18 -4.95 5.97
N HIS A 75 -1.55 -6.03 6.65
CA HIS A 75 -2.95 -6.46 6.76
C HIS A 75 -3.72 -5.62 7.77
N ALA A 76 -5.02 -5.49 7.53
CA ALA A 76 -5.93 -4.84 8.47
C ALA A 76 -5.97 -5.55 9.83
N ASP A 77 -5.92 -6.90 9.83
CA ASP A 77 -5.95 -7.77 11.02
C ASP A 77 -7.07 -7.41 12.02
N GLY A 78 -8.23 -7.02 11.48
CA GLY A 78 -9.42 -6.64 12.25
C GLY A 78 -9.55 -5.15 12.51
N GLU A 79 -8.58 -4.32 12.13
CA GLU A 79 -8.63 -2.86 12.32
C GLU A 79 -9.37 -2.18 11.16
N GLU A 80 -10.34 -1.32 11.49
CA GLU A 80 -11.09 -0.53 10.49
C GLU A 80 -10.37 0.77 10.08
N ASN A 81 -9.46 1.26 10.93
CA ASN A 81 -8.67 2.47 10.63
C ASN A 81 -7.46 2.12 9.78
N LEU A 82 -7.66 1.96 8.47
CA LEU A 82 -6.60 1.55 7.56
C LEU A 82 -5.51 2.62 7.34
N LEU A 83 -5.80 3.91 7.55
CA LEU A 83 -4.75 4.93 7.65
C LEU A 83 -3.84 4.69 8.85
N GLY A 84 -4.41 4.32 10.00
CA GLY A 84 -3.65 3.93 11.19
C GLY A 84 -2.77 2.72 10.93
N VAL A 85 -3.29 1.71 10.22
CA VAL A 85 -2.52 0.54 9.78
C VAL A 85 -1.33 0.97 8.91
N ALA A 86 -1.57 1.76 7.85
CA ALA A 86 -0.50 2.23 6.96
C ALA A 86 0.60 2.99 7.71
N LEU A 87 0.23 3.90 8.64
CA LEU A 87 1.17 4.65 9.46
C LEU A 87 2.01 3.74 10.38
N ARG A 88 1.40 2.72 10.96
CA ARG A 88 2.08 1.74 11.82
C ARG A 88 3.06 0.89 11.01
N GLU A 89 2.62 0.33 9.88
CA GLU A 89 3.46 -0.52 9.03
C GLU A 89 4.70 0.23 8.52
N VAL A 90 4.56 1.50 8.10
CA VAL A 90 5.73 2.30 7.72
C VAL A 90 6.75 2.35 8.85
N LYS A 91 6.32 2.63 10.10
CA LYS A 91 7.22 2.69 11.25
C LYS A 91 7.90 1.36 11.52
N GLU A 92 7.12 0.28 11.55
CA GLU A 92 7.61 -1.06 11.87
C GLU A 92 8.57 -1.61 10.82
N GLU A 93 8.26 -1.42 9.53
CA GLU A 93 9.02 -2.00 8.43
C GLU A 93 10.25 -1.17 8.01
N THR A 94 10.25 0.15 8.31
CA THR A 94 11.26 1.06 7.78
C THR A 94 12.05 1.82 8.85
N GLY A 95 11.56 1.84 10.09
CA GLY A 95 12.15 2.62 11.18
C GLY A 95 11.88 4.11 11.13
N ILE A 96 11.15 4.62 10.14
CA ILE A 96 10.75 6.03 10.09
C ILE A 96 9.80 6.34 11.25
N GLU A 97 10.18 7.25 12.13
CA GLU A 97 9.40 7.61 13.31
C GLU A 97 8.48 8.82 13.05
N ARG A 98 9.01 9.83 12.37
CA ARG A 98 8.28 11.09 12.08
C ARG A 98 7.76 11.06 10.67
N LEU A 99 6.46 10.76 10.53
CA LEU A 99 5.72 10.79 9.27
C LEU A 99 4.31 11.32 9.53
N ARG A 100 3.70 11.84 8.48
CA ARG A 100 2.34 12.36 8.54
C ARG A 100 1.59 12.06 7.24
N PRO A 101 0.28 11.93 7.26
CA PRO A 101 -0.49 11.90 6.02
C PRO A 101 -0.42 13.28 5.33
N VAL A 102 -0.29 13.28 4.01
CA VAL A 102 -0.44 14.48 3.18
C VAL A 102 -1.90 14.91 3.17
N THR A 103 -2.78 13.92 3.16
CA THR A 103 -4.23 14.03 3.36
C THR A 103 -4.72 12.77 4.07
N GLU A 104 -5.80 12.88 4.85
CA GLU A 104 -6.45 11.72 5.46
C GLU A 104 -7.31 10.93 4.45
N GLN A 105 -7.52 11.48 3.25
CA GLN A 105 -8.28 10.81 2.20
C GLN A 105 -7.47 9.67 1.58
N LEU A 106 -8.20 8.69 1.07
CA LEU A 106 -7.64 7.60 0.31
C LEU A 106 -6.92 8.13 -0.95
N TYR A 107 -5.69 7.70 -1.14
CA TYR A 107 -4.87 8.11 -2.28
C TYR A 107 -5.07 7.23 -3.50
N SER A 108 -5.21 5.91 -3.28
CA SER A 108 -5.45 4.92 -4.33
C SER A 108 -6.07 3.65 -3.76
N LEU A 109 -6.66 2.83 -4.60
CA LEU A 109 -7.12 1.49 -4.22
C LEU A 109 -6.83 0.47 -5.33
N GLU A 110 -6.48 -0.74 -4.93
CA GLU A 110 -6.12 -1.85 -5.82
C GLU A 110 -6.59 -3.19 -5.25
N ILE A 111 -7.10 -4.07 -6.11
CA ILE A 111 -7.23 -5.48 -5.77
C ILE A 111 -5.98 -6.20 -6.30
N LEU A 112 -5.13 -6.62 -5.37
CA LEU A 112 -3.85 -7.24 -5.68
C LEU A 112 -3.92 -8.75 -5.52
N THR A 113 -3.38 -9.49 -6.48
CA THR A 113 -3.29 -10.95 -6.40
C THR A 113 -2.07 -11.36 -5.58
N VAL A 114 -2.29 -12.16 -4.55
CA VAL A 114 -1.23 -12.80 -3.79
C VAL A 114 -1.06 -14.23 -4.26
N ASN A 115 0.10 -14.54 -4.82
CA ASN A 115 0.43 -15.90 -5.26
C ASN A 115 0.63 -16.84 -4.05
N ALA A 116 0.36 -18.12 -4.27
CA ALA A 116 0.64 -19.14 -3.28
C ALA A 116 2.12 -19.09 -2.83
N HIS A 117 2.35 -19.16 -1.53
CA HIS A 117 3.69 -19.12 -0.97
C HIS A 117 3.79 -19.92 0.34
N VAL A 118 4.99 -20.09 0.84
CA VAL A 118 5.21 -20.70 2.17
C VAL A 118 5.68 -19.61 3.14
N LYS A 119 4.92 -19.38 4.21
CA LYS A 119 5.25 -18.45 5.29
C LYS A 119 5.41 -19.22 6.60
N ARG A 120 6.60 -19.14 7.22
CA ARG A 120 6.91 -19.83 8.51
C ARG A 120 6.59 -21.34 8.46
N GLY A 121 6.89 -22.00 7.33
CA GLY A 121 6.66 -23.44 7.13
C GLY A 121 5.22 -23.85 6.84
N LYS A 122 4.28 -22.92 6.74
CA LYS A 122 2.88 -23.18 6.38
C LYS A 122 2.60 -22.72 4.95
N TYR A 123 1.88 -23.53 4.19
CA TYR A 123 1.38 -23.16 2.87
C TYR A 123 0.26 -22.14 3.00
N VAL A 124 0.38 -21.04 2.26
CA VAL A 124 -0.64 -20.00 2.12
C VAL A 124 -1.22 -20.10 0.72
N VAL A 125 -2.53 -20.25 0.62
CA VAL A 125 -3.25 -20.34 -0.65
C VAL A 125 -3.24 -19.00 -1.39
N PRO A 126 -3.38 -18.98 -2.73
CA PRO A 126 -3.58 -17.74 -3.47
C PRO A 126 -4.83 -17.02 -3.00
N HIS A 127 -4.75 -15.72 -2.81
CA HIS A 127 -5.86 -14.90 -2.33
C HIS A 127 -5.73 -13.46 -2.83
N LEU A 128 -6.70 -12.61 -2.50
CA LEU A 128 -6.71 -11.20 -2.89
C LEU A 128 -6.46 -10.29 -1.69
N HIS A 129 -5.60 -9.31 -1.89
CA HIS A 129 -5.52 -8.15 -1.01
C HIS A 129 -6.41 -7.04 -1.57
N LEU A 130 -7.39 -6.60 -0.79
CA LEU A 130 -8.19 -5.41 -1.04
C LEU A 130 -7.41 -4.23 -0.45
N ASN A 131 -6.50 -3.67 -1.24
CA ASN A 131 -5.50 -2.73 -0.74
C ASN A 131 -5.98 -1.29 -0.83
N LEU A 132 -5.86 -0.56 0.28
CA LEU A 132 -6.08 0.89 0.35
C LEU A 132 -4.73 1.59 0.54
N THR A 133 -4.38 2.47 -0.39
CA THR A 133 -3.11 3.20 -0.38
C THR A 133 -3.28 4.62 0.13
N TYR A 134 -2.42 5.04 1.06
CA TYR A 134 -2.38 6.40 1.60
C TYR A 134 -1.11 7.13 1.19
N LEU A 135 -1.21 8.43 0.90
CA LEU A 135 -0.06 9.28 0.63
C LEU A 135 0.48 9.85 1.95
N LEU A 136 1.67 9.43 2.32
CA LEU A 136 2.35 9.88 3.53
C LEU A 136 3.59 10.69 3.17
N GLU A 137 4.00 11.57 4.07
CA GLU A 137 5.22 12.39 3.93
C GLU A 137 6.15 12.14 5.12
N ALA A 138 7.43 11.94 4.83
CA ALA A 138 8.48 11.81 5.84
C ALA A 138 9.77 12.48 5.33
N ASP A 139 10.56 13.03 6.25
CA ASP A 139 11.87 13.60 5.96
C ASP A 139 12.85 12.47 5.56
N ASP A 140 13.44 12.55 4.36
CA ASP A 140 14.37 11.56 3.83
C ASP A 140 15.78 11.63 4.47
N ALA A 141 16.02 12.58 5.36
CA ALA A 141 17.19 12.62 6.23
C ALA A 141 17.06 11.72 7.48
N GLN A 142 15.87 11.17 7.78
CA GLN A 142 15.70 10.22 8.87
C GLN A 142 16.46 8.91 8.57
N GLU A 143 17.06 8.34 9.61
CA GLU A 143 17.67 7.01 9.52
C GLU A 143 16.58 5.98 9.24
N VAL A 144 16.86 5.06 8.32
CA VAL A 144 15.99 3.94 7.97
C VAL A 144 16.68 2.62 8.31
N HIS A 145 15.89 1.63 8.71
CA HIS A 145 16.39 0.27 8.96
C HIS A 145 15.37 -0.77 8.53
N SER A 146 15.87 -1.93 8.15
CA SER A 146 15.03 -3.06 7.75
C SER A 146 14.46 -3.82 8.96
N LYS A 147 13.35 -4.51 8.75
CA LYS A 147 12.76 -5.50 9.66
C LYS A 147 13.10 -6.89 9.10
N PRO A 148 14.17 -7.57 9.62
CA PRO A 148 14.79 -8.71 8.94
C PRO A 148 13.88 -9.91 8.68
N ASP A 149 12.80 -10.07 9.43
CA ASP A 149 11.81 -11.14 9.22
C ASP A 149 10.82 -10.84 8.07
N GLU A 150 10.76 -9.60 7.59
CA GLU A 150 9.85 -9.17 6.51
C GLU A 150 10.59 -8.58 5.31
N ASN A 151 11.62 -7.77 5.56
CA ASN A 151 12.39 -7.13 4.51
C ASN A 151 13.89 -7.13 4.82
N SER A 152 14.74 -6.99 3.79
CA SER A 152 16.19 -7.02 3.92
C SER A 152 16.89 -5.71 3.60
N ALA A 153 16.17 -4.71 3.09
CA ALA A 153 16.68 -3.38 2.84
C ALA A 153 15.54 -2.35 2.80
N VAL A 154 15.86 -1.11 3.16
CA VAL A 154 14.97 0.05 3.04
C VAL A 154 15.76 1.18 2.40
N ARG A 155 15.19 1.87 1.40
CA ARG A 155 15.88 2.94 0.68
C ARG A 155 14.91 3.93 0.06
N TRP A 156 15.34 5.19 -0.03
CA TRP A 156 14.71 6.22 -0.83
C TRP A 156 15.13 6.11 -2.30
N PHE A 157 14.17 6.20 -3.21
CA PHE A 157 14.34 6.15 -4.66
C PHE A 157 13.81 7.43 -5.29
N GLY A 158 14.36 7.87 -6.42
CA GLY A 158 13.66 8.78 -7.31
C GLY A 158 12.38 8.11 -7.84
N LEU A 159 11.36 8.89 -8.18
CA LEU A 159 10.03 8.36 -8.55
C LEU A 159 10.11 7.33 -9.69
N ASP A 160 10.80 7.65 -10.78
CA ASP A 160 10.99 6.73 -11.93
C ASP A 160 11.87 5.52 -11.59
N GLU A 161 12.85 5.71 -10.69
CA GLU A 161 13.73 4.64 -10.23
C GLU A 161 12.93 3.62 -9.41
N ALA A 162 12.02 4.08 -8.55
CA ALA A 162 11.15 3.23 -7.74
C ALA A 162 10.31 2.28 -8.60
N VAL A 163 9.71 2.78 -9.69
CA VAL A 163 8.96 1.95 -10.64
C VAL A 163 9.84 0.87 -11.26
N LYS A 164 11.07 1.24 -11.68
CA LYS A 164 12.02 0.31 -12.32
C LYS A 164 12.61 -0.71 -11.35
N ALA A 165 12.72 -0.35 -10.07
CA ALA A 165 13.29 -1.21 -9.04
C ALA A 165 12.40 -2.41 -8.69
N SER A 166 11.08 -2.29 -8.82
CA SER A 166 10.18 -3.43 -8.67
C SER A 166 10.40 -4.46 -9.77
N THR A 167 10.44 -5.75 -9.40
CA THR A 167 10.53 -6.87 -10.34
C THR A 167 9.16 -7.39 -10.78
N GLU A 168 8.08 -6.90 -10.17
CA GLU A 168 6.69 -7.29 -10.39
C GLU A 168 6.05 -6.36 -11.44
N PRO A 169 5.75 -6.84 -12.66
CA PRO A 169 5.24 -5.99 -13.73
C PRO A 169 3.93 -5.28 -13.38
N GLU A 170 3.02 -5.97 -12.69
CA GLU A 170 1.74 -5.44 -12.22
C GLU A 170 1.93 -4.31 -11.21
N MET A 171 2.90 -4.44 -10.31
CA MET A 171 3.19 -3.40 -9.32
C MET A 171 3.85 -2.16 -9.95
N ARG A 172 4.60 -2.32 -11.03
CA ARG A 172 5.13 -1.18 -11.79
C ARG A 172 4.01 -0.29 -12.34
N VAL A 173 2.92 -0.90 -12.80
CA VAL A 173 1.74 -0.15 -13.28
C VAL A 173 1.11 0.63 -12.14
N VAL A 174 0.97 0.01 -10.96
CA VAL A 174 0.44 0.67 -9.75
C VAL A 174 1.35 1.84 -9.35
N TYR A 175 2.66 1.62 -9.22
CA TYR A 175 3.60 2.68 -8.80
C TYR A 175 3.66 3.84 -9.80
N GLN A 176 3.58 3.55 -11.11
CA GLN A 176 3.50 4.60 -12.12
C GLN A 176 2.23 5.43 -11.96
N LYS A 177 1.07 4.80 -11.76
CA LYS A 177 -0.20 5.49 -11.48
C LYS A 177 -0.08 6.42 -10.26
N LEU A 178 0.56 5.96 -9.17
CA LEU A 178 0.77 6.78 -7.98
C LEU A 178 1.68 7.99 -8.26
N ASN A 179 2.73 7.81 -9.05
CA ASN A 179 3.61 8.91 -9.46
C ASN A 179 2.88 9.92 -10.34
N ASP A 180 2.11 9.47 -11.33
CA ASP A 180 1.33 10.34 -12.22
C ASP A 180 0.34 11.19 -11.42
N ARG A 181 -0.34 10.58 -10.43
CA ARG A 181 -1.23 11.30 -9.51
C ARG A 181 -0.47 12.31 -8.65
N LEU A 182 0.73 11.98 -8.19
CA LEU A 182 1.58 12.89 -7.41
C LEU A 182 1.96 14.13 -8.24
N GLU A 183 2.29 13.96 -9.51
CA GLU A 183 2.60 15.08 -10.42
C GLU A 183 1.36 15.95 -10.66
N CYS A 184 0.16 15.37 -10.82
CA CYS A 184 -1.08 16.15 -10.90
C CYS A 184 -1.32 17.02 -9.65
N LEU A 185 -1.03 16.48 -8.45
CA LEU A 185 -1.14 17.23 -7.19
C LEU A 185 -0.14 18.39 -7.10
N LYS A 186 1.06 18.25 -7.69
CA LYS A 186 2.05 19.34 -7.77
C LYS A 186 1.62 20.43 -8.76
N GLY A 187 1.08 20.03 -9.92
CA GLY A 187 0.64 20.94 -10.99
C GLY A 187 -0.65 21.70 -10.65
N GLY A 188 -1.51 21.20 -9.81
CA GLY A 188 -2.76 21.82 -9.39
C GLY A 188 -2.64 22.95 -8.34
N ARG A 189 -1.45 23.42 -8.02
CA ARG A 189 -1.21 24.66 -7.25
C ARG A 189 -1.18 25.85 -8.18
N ALA A 190 -2.32 26.17 -8.76
CA ALA A 190 -2.58 27.47 -9.38
C ALA A 190 -3.78 28.12 -8.68
#